data_b1c4c50c16e10f2af5888e213560642b
#
_entry.id   b1c4c50c16e10f2af5888e213560642b
#
_cell.length_a   1.000
_cell.length_b   1.000
_cell.length_c   1.000
_cell.angle_alpha   90.00
_cell.angle_beta   90.00
_cell.angle_gamma   90.00
#
_symmetry.space_group_name_H-M   'P 1'
#
loop_
_entity.id
_entity.type
_entity.pdbx_description
1 polymer ?
#
loop_
_entity_poly.entity_id
_entity_poly.type
_entity_poly.pdbx_seq_one_letter_code
_entity_poly.pdbx_strand_id
1 'polypeptide(L)'
;MSALGDQIKDLIRSEGPITVERYMELALAHPELGYYMNRDPFGASGDFTTAPEISQMFGELIGLWAAEIWVAMGSPHPVRLIELGPGRGTLMSDALRAARIVPEFRAALDVTLIETSPKLAEIQYVTLAHSGAPVAWQPTLAEAPEGPAIVIANEFLDALPVRQYVMSGGRWRERTVRVDPAGELAFGVAREAELGIPPAGQEGDILEINPSSHRLVYELSARLARQGGAALFVDYGHVFSGVADTLQA
;
A
#
# COMPACT_ATOMS: atom_id res chain seq x y z
N MET A 1 -23.27 -4.08 -14.81
CA MET A 1 -22.83 -3.38 -13.57
C MET A 1 -22.22 -4.40 -12.63
N SER A 2 -21.22 -4.06 -11.83
CA SER A 2 -20.65 -4.99 -10.85
C SER A 2 -21.48 -5.00 -9.56
N ALA A 3 -21.55 -6.14 -8.88
CA ALA A 3 -22.25 -6.25 -7.59
C ALA A 3 -21.77 -5.20 -6.57
N LEU A 4 -20.47 -4.89 -6.55
CA LEU A 4 -19.90 -3.84 -5.71
C LEU A 4 -20.41 -2.45 -6.10
N GLY A 5 -20.50 -2.16 -7.40
CA GLY A 5 -21.04 -0.88 -7.88
C GLY A 5 -22.48 -0.65 -7.43
N ASP A 6 -23.31 -1.69 -7.43
CA ASP A 6 -24.69 -1.60 -6.96
C ASP A 6 -24.75 -1.38 -5.44
N GLN A 7 -23.92 -2.07 -4.64
CA GLN A 7 -23.82 -1.84 -3.20
C GLN A 7 -23.36 -0.41 -2.87
N ILE A 8 -22.36 0.12 -3.58
CA ILE A 8 -21.91 1.50 -3.41
C ILE A 8 -23.02 2.50 -3.74
N LYS A 9 -23.76 2.26 -4.84
CA LYS A 9 -24.91 3.11 -5.20
C LYS A 9 -26.00 3.08 -4.11
N ASP A 10 -26.28 1.93 -3.52
CA ASP A 10 -27.27 1.80 -2.44
C ASP A 10 -26.78 2.47 -1.14
N LEU A 11 -25.50 2.35 -0.79
CA LEU A 11 -24.91 3.09 0.31
C LEU A 11 -25.06 4.61 0.11
N ILE A 12 -24.72 5.11 -1.07
CA ILE A 12 -24.85 6.54 -1.40
C ILE A 12 -26.32 7.01 -1.36
N ARG A 13 -27.27 6.18 -1.79
CA ARG A 13 -28.70 6.51 -1.71
C ARG A 13 -29.20 6.60 -0.29
N SER A 14 -28.67 5.80 0.65
CA SER A 14 -29.10 5.76 2.04
C SER A 14 -28.42 6.80 2.92
N GLU A 15 -27.12 7.06 2.70
CA GLU A 15 -26.28 7.90 3.58
C GLU A 15 -25.89 9.23 2.96
N GLY A 16 -26.06 9.40 1.64
CA GLY A 16 -25.57 10.53 0.88
C GLY A 16 -24.21 10.26 0.22
N PRO A 17 -23.65 11.29 -0.47
CA PRO A 17 -22.36 11.17 -1.14
C PRO A 17 -21.24 10.74 -0.18
N ILE A 18 -20.36 9.86 -0.63
CA ILE A 18 -19.20 9.36 0.14
C ILE A 18 -17.91 10.06 -0.34
N THR A 19 -16.86 10.09 0.50
CA THR A 19 -15.55 10.63 0.12
C THR A 19 -14.87 9.73 -0.91
N VAL A 20 -13.91 10.28 -1.67
CA VAL A 20 -13.06 9.47 -2.56
C VAL A 20 -12.30 8.41 -1.77
N GLU A 21 -11.79 8.74 -0.59
CA GLU A 21 -11.16 7.79 0.33
C GLU A 21 -12.08 6.59 0.61
N ARG A 22 -13.34 6.85 1.01
CA ARG A 22 -14.30 5.78 1.29
C ARG A 22 -14.65 4.95 0.05
N TYR A 23 -14.72 5.59 -1.09
CA TYR A 23 -14.93 4.88 -2.36
C TYR A 23 -13.76 3.94 -2.68
N MET A 24 -12.51 4.40 -2.53
CA MET A 24 -11.31 3.58 -2.74
C MET A 24 -11.24 2.42 -1.74
N GLU A 25 -11.53 2.66 -0.46
CA GLU A 25 -11.60 1.58 0.54
C GLU A 25 -12.55 0.47 0.11
N LEU A 26 -13.76 0.82 -0.34
CA LEU A 26 -14.74 -0.16 -0.80
C LEU A 26 -14.28 -0.83 -2.10
N ALA A 27 -13.78 -0.08 -3.07
CA ALA A 27 -13.36 -0.61 -4.35
C ALA A 27 -12.17 -1.58 -4.24
N LEU A 28 -11.21 -1.27 -3.39
CA LEU A 28 -9.97 -2.03 -3.27
C LEU A 28 -10.05 -3.13 -2.20
N ALA A 29 -10.63 -2.85 -1.03
CA ALA A 29 -10.55 -3.68 0.16
C ALA A 29 -11.90 -4.22 0.69
N HIS A 30 -13.01 -4.09 -0.04
CA HIS A 30 -14.27 -4.71 0.39
C HIS A 30 -14.09 -6.21 0.59
N PRO A 31 -14.45 -6.81 1.76
CA PRO A 31 -14.09 -8.19 2.11
C PRO A 31 -14.45 -9.25 1.07
N GLU A 32 -15.61 -9.08 0.40
CA GLU A 32 -16.11 -10.06 -0.58
C GLU A 32 -15.96 -9.62 -2.03
N LEU A 33 -15.92 -8.32 -2.29
CA LEU A 33 -16.04 -7.77 -3.65
C LEU A 33 -14.89 -6.83 -4.02
N GLY A 34 -14.01 -6.50 -3.07
CA GLY A 34 -12.86 -5.62 -3.28
C GLY A 34 -11.86 -6.20 -4.28
N TYR A 35 -11.25 -5.31 -5.02
CA TYR A 35 -10.34 -5.66 -6.12
C TYR A 35 -9.21 -6.60 -5.66
N TYR A 36 -8.51 -6.27 -4.57
CA TYR A 36 -7.42 -7.09 -4.03
C TYR A 36 -7.88 -8.33 -3.25
N MET A 37 -9.15 -8.36 -2.83
CA MET A 37 -9.67 -9.45 -2.00
C MET A 37 -10.06 -10.70 -2.81
N ASN A 38 -10.48 -10.51 -4.07
CA ASN A 38 -11.07 -11.58 -4.88
C ASN A 38 -10.30 -11.91 -6.15
N ARG A 39 -9.33 -11.11 -6.53
CA ARG A 39 -8.56 -11.28 -7.77
C ARG A 39 -7.09 -11.46 -7.45
N ASP A 40 -6.37 -12.04 -8.37
CA ASP A 40 -4.92 -11.92 -8.48
C ASP A 40 -4.66 -10.87 -9.56
N PRO A 41 -4.42 -9.60 -9.17
CA PRO A 41 -4.28 -8.51 -10.13
C PRO A 41 -2.87 -8.44 -10.73
N PHE A 42 -1.96 -9.30 -10.29
CA PHE A 42 -0.55 -9.22 -10.62
C PHE A 42 -0.12 -10.24 -11.67
N GLY A 43 0.98 -9.92 -12.39
CA GLY A 43 1.61 -10.81 -13.37
C GLY A 43 1.05 -10.70 -14.78
N ALA A 44 1.52 -11.56 -15.68
CA ALA A 44 1.25 -11.48 -17.13
C ALA A 44 -0.25 -11.62 -17.53
N SER A 45 -1.08 -12.15 -16.64
CA SER A 45 -2.54 -12.28 -16.84
C SER A 45 -3.35 -11.32 -15.96
N GLY A 46 -2.68 -10.52 -15.14
CA GLY A 46 -3.31 -9.52 -14.28
C GLY A 46 -3.33 -8.12 -14.91
N ASP A 47 -3.95 -7.20 -14.21
CA ASP A 47 -4.08 -5.80 -14.66
C ASP A 47 -2.78 -5.00 -14.40
N PHE A 48 -1.89 -5.49 -13.52
CA PHE A 48 -0.64 -4.83 -13.16
C PHE A 48 0.58 -5.72 -13.37
N THR A 49 1.60 -5.15 -14.02
CA THR A 49 2.92 -5.76 -14.15
C THR A 49 3.92 -4.91 -13.37
N THR A 50 4.22 -5.32 -12.13
CA THR A 50 5.12 -4.60 -11.22
C THR A 50 6.58 -5.03 -11.42
N ALA A 51 7.53 -4.25 -10.94
CA ALA A 51 8.96 -4.52 -11.11
C ALA A 51 9.39 -5.94 -10.66
N PRO A 52 8.89 -6.50 -9.54
CA PRO A 52 9.18 -7.89 -9.16
C PRO A 52 8.70 -8.93 -10.17
N GLU A 53 7.59 -8.68 -10.86
CA GLU A 53 7.04 -9.61 -11.86
C GLU A 53 7.77 -9.51 -13.21
N ILE A 54 8.48 -8.40 -13.47
CA ILE A 54 9.26 -8.20 -14.69
C ILE A 54 10.66 -8.83 -14.56
N SER A 55 11.31 -8.66 -13.41
CA SER A 55 12.71 -9.03 -13.24
C SER A 55 13.03 -9.55 -11.85
N GLN A 56 13.44 -10.81 -11.80
CA GLN A 56 14.03 -11.44 -10.63
C GLN A 56 15.16 -10.63 -9.99
N MET A 57 15.96 -9.93 -10.80
CA MET A 57 17.06 -9.08 -10.33
C MET A 57 16.58 -7.97 -9.39
N PHE A 58 15.36 -7.48 -9.57
CA PHE A 58 14.81 -6.43 -8.70
C PHE A 58 14.73 -6.90 -7.24
N GLY A 59 14.07 -8.02 -7.00
CA GLY A 59 13.97 -8.60 -5.65
C GLY A 59 15.32 -9.05 -5.08
N GLU A 60 16.21 -9.60 -5.93
CA GLU A 60 17.57 -10.00 -5.52
C GLU A 60 18.40 -8.79 -5.04
N LEU A 61 18.36 -7.66 -5.76
CA LEU A 61 19.06 -6.44 -5.36
C LEU A 61 18.50 -5.86 -4.05
N ILE A 62 17.20 -5.91 -3.86
CA ILE A 62 16.57 -5.50 -2.59
C ILE A 62 17.00 -6.43 -1.45
N GLY A 63 17.10 -7.74 -1.70
CA GLY A 63 17.60 -8.70 -0.71
C GLY A 63 19.05 -8.45 -0.32
N LEU A 64 19.91 -8.10 -1.27
CA LEU A 64 21.31 -7.72 -1.00
C LEU A 64 21.40 -6.39 -0.28
N TRP A 65 20.59 -5.39 -0.65
CA TRP A 65 20.47 -4.15 0.09
C TRP A 65 20.06 -4.41 1.55
N ALA A 66 19.11 -5.30 1.78
CA ALA A 66 18.70 -5.65 3.14
C ALA A 66 19.84 -6.30 3.95
N ALA A 67 20.68 -7.12 3.32
CA ALA A 67 21.87 -7.68 3.95
C ALA A 67 22.92 -6.61 4.31
N GLU A 68 23.15 -5.63 3.44
CA GLU A 68 24.02 -4.47 3.70
C GLU A 68 23.50 -3.65 4.89
N ILE A 69 22.21 -3.37 4.93
CA ILE A 69 21.57 -2.66 6.05
C ILE A 69 21.73 -3.46 7.35
N TRP A 70 21.51 -4.78 7.31
CA TRP A 70 21.71 -5.63 8.47
C TRP A 70 23.13 -5.55 9.04
N VAL A 71 24.15 -5.57 8.17
CA VAL A 71 25.54 -5.37 8.59
C VAL A 71 25.73 -3.99 9.23
N ALA A 72 25.19 -2.92 8.60
CA ALA A 72 25.27 -1.56 9.14
C ALA A 72 24.56 -1.41 10.49
N MET A 73 23.53 -2.22 10.76
CA MET A 73 22.84 -2.29 12.05
C MET A 73 23.63 -3.05 13.15
N GLY A 74 24.81 -3.59 12.82
CA GLY A 74 25.62 -4.40 13.76
C GLY A 74 25.19 -5.87 13.81
N SER A 75 24.60 -6.36 12.74
CA SER A 75 24.23 -7.78 12.54
C SER A 75 23.32 -8.37 13.64
N PRO A 76 22.19 -7.74 13.95
CA PRO A 76 21.30 -8.22 15.01
C PRO A 76 20.72 -9.61 14.69
N HIS A 77 20.54 -10.43 15.75
CA HIS A 77 19.92 -11.74 15.64
C HIS A 77 18.86 -11.93 16.75
N PRO A 78 17.56 -12.10 16.42
CA PRO A 78 16.95 -12.08 15.10
C PRO A 78 16.84 -10.65 14.52
N VAL A 79 16.68 -10.56 13.19
CA VAL A 79 16.27 -9.35 12.49
C VAL A 79 14.93 -9.61 11.77
N ARG A 80 14.00 -8.68 11.91
CA ARG A 80 12.68 -8.76 11.28
C ARG A 80 12.78 -8.22 9.84
N LEU A 81 12.57 -9.09 8.84
CA LEU A 81 12.40 -8.67 7.46
C LEU A 81 10.90 -8.61 7.18
N ILE A 82 10.38 -7.41 6.98
CA ILE A 82 8.94 -7.14 6.86
C ILE A 82 8.65 -6.60 5.47
N GLU A 83 7.68 -7.18 4.77
CA GLU A 83 7.19 -6.63 3.51
C GLU A 83 5.74 -6.18 3.65
N LEU A 84 5.44 -4.95 3.22
CA LEU A 84 4.10 -4.38 3.21
C LEU A 84 3.49 -4.57 1.82
N GLY A 85 2.32 -5.20 1.72
CA GLY A 85 1.66 -5.47 0.45
C GLY A 85 2.49 -6.34 -0.50
N PRO A 86 2.84 -7.58 -0.12
CA PRO A 86 3.80 -8.40 -0.86
C PRO A 86 3.28 -8.94 -2.21
N GLY A 87 2.06 -8.59 -2.61
CA GLY A 87 1.45 -9.06 -3.83
C GLY A 87 1.45 -10.59 -3.91
N ARG A 88 2.12 -11.17 -4.91
CA ARG A 88 2.27 -12.64 -5.04
C ARG A 88 3.42 -13.22 -4.21
N GLY A 89 4.18 -12.38 -3.50
CA GLY A 89 5.36 -12.80 -2.73
C GLY A 89 6.63 -12.98 -3.57
N THR A 90 6.62 -12.52 -4.82
CA THR A 90 7.72 -12.67 -5.78
C THR A 90 8.96 -11.91 -5.30
N LEU A 91 8.82 -10.65 -4.86
CA LEU A 91 9.92 -9.85 -4.33
C LEU A 91 10.58 -10.55 -3.14
N MET A 92 9.80 -10.97 -2.14
CA MET A 92 10.34 -11.65 -0.96
C MET A 92 11.02 -12.97 -1.32
N SER A 93 10.45 -13.75 -2.24
CA SER A 93 11.06 -14.99 -2.73
C SER A 93 12.45 -14.76 -3.32
N ASP A 94 12.59 -13.73 -4.15
CA ASP A 94 13.84 -13.35 -4.79
C ASP A 94 14.84 -12.78 -3.79
N ALA A 95 14.40 -11.92 -2.87
CA ALA A 95 15.21 -11.38 -1.79
C ALA A 95 15.78 -12.50 -0.89
N LEU A 96 14.96 -13.48 -0.52
CA LEU A 96 15.38 -14.62 0.28
C LEU A 96 16.33 -15.56 -0.46
N ARG A 97 16.22 -15.66 -1.79
CA ARG A 97 17.19 -16.39 -2.62
C ARG A 97 18.55 -15.68 -2.60
N ALA A 98 18.59 -14.36 -2.78
CA ALA A 98 19.82 -13.58 -2.73
C ALA A 98 20.46 -13.59 -1.33
N ALA A 99 19.66 -13.57 -0.26
CA ALA A 99 20.14 -13.66 1.11
C ALA A 99 20.99 -14.92 1.41
N ARG A 100 20.91 -15.96 0.59
CA ARG A 100 21.76 -17.17 0.71
C ARG A 100 23.25 -16.88 0.50
N ILE A 101 23.58 -15.75 -0.16
CA ILE A 101 24.97 -15.32 -0.38
C ILE A 101 25.60 -14.85 0.93
N VAL A 102 24.79 -14.42 1.90
CA VAL A 102 25.22 -13.97 3.24
C VAL A 102 24.59 -14.91 4.29
N PRO A 103 25.23 -16.06 4.60
CA PRO A 103 24.63 -17.11 5.43
C PRO A 103 24.22 -16.64 6.82
N GLU A 104 24.99 -15.72 7.43
CA GLU A 104 24.73 -15.18 8.75
C GLU A 104 23.48 -14.30 8.75
N PHE A 105 23.30 -13.47 7.73
CA PHE A 105 22.08 -12.69 7.52
C PHE A 105 20.88 -13.63 7.35
N ARG A 106 21.07 -14.62 6.48
CA ARG A 106 20.02 -15.62 6.21
C ARG A 106 19.57 -16.36 7.46
N ALA A 107 20.50 -16.70 8.35
CA ALA A 107 20.23 -17.37 9.62
C ALA A 107 19.54 -16.44 10.65
N ALA A 108 19.76 -15.14 10.55
CA ALA A 108 19.16 -14.14 11.44
C ALA A 108 17.74 -13.72 11.04
N LEU A 109 17.30 -14.04 9.82
CA LEU A 109 16.01 -13.58 9.30
C LEU A 109 14.81 -14.24 10.01
N ASP A 110 13.86 -13.38 10.38
CA ASP A 110 12.49 -13.72 10.73
C ASP A 110 11.58 -12.86 9.85
N VAL A 111 10.86 -13.51 8.92
CA VAL A 111 10.13 -12.84 7.84
C VAL A 111 8.67 -12.67 8.23
N THR A 112 8.14 -11.46 8.03
CA THR A 112 6.72 -11.16 8.21
C THR A 112 6.17 -10.46 6.98
N LEU A 113 5.09 -10.98 6.43
CA LEU A 113 4.34 -10.36 5.35
C LEU A 113 3.09 -9.68 5.91
N ILE A 114 2.92 -8.39 5.58
CA ILE A 114 1.71 -7.64 5.96
C ILE A 114 0.74 -7.71 4.80
N GLU A 115 -0.30 -8.54 4.98
CA GLU A 115 -1.27 -8.86 3.95
C GLU A 115 -2.67 -9.01 4.56
N THR A 116 -3.67 -8.38 3.94
CA THR A 116 -5.08 -8.45 4.36
C THR A 116 -5.92 -9.37 3.49
N SER A 117 -5.46 -9.69 2.27
CA SER A 117 -6.16 -10.58 1.36
C SER A 117 -5.84 -12.05 1.67
N PRO A 118 -6.82 -12.86 2.10
CA PRO A 118 -6.62 -14.29 2.31
C PRO A 118 -6.15 -15.02 1.04
N LYS A 119 -6.67 -14.58 -0.11
CA LYS A 119 -6.31 -15.16 -1.41
C LYS A 119 -4.85 -14.91 -1.77
N LEU A 120 -4.38 -13.67 -1.57
CA LEU A 120 -2.96 -13.35 -1.82
C LEU A 120 -2.07 -14.06 -0.81
N ALA A 121 -2.47 -14.18 0.45
CA ALA A 121 -1.74 -14.94 1.46
C ALA A 121 -1.57 -16.42 1.07
N GLU A 122 -2.57 -17.06 0.46
CA GLU A 122 -2.46 -18.43 -0.08
C GLU A 122 -1.43 -18.51 -1.22
N ILE A 123 -1.44 -17.55 -2.14
CA ILE A 123 -0.46 -17.49 -3.24
C ILE A 123 0.94 -17.29 -2.69
N GLN A 124 1.12 -16.37 -1.75
CA GLN A 124 2.39 -16.10 -1.07
C GLN A 124 2.91 -17.34 -0.33
N TYR A 125 2.03 -18.09 0.34
CA TYR A 125 2.40 -19.32 1.01
C TYR A 125 3.00 -20.35 0.03
N VAL A 126 2.39 -20.51 -1.14
CA VAL A 126 2.90 -21.41 -2.19
C VAL A 126 4.23 -20.89 -2.75
N THR A 127 4.30 -19.58 -3.06
CA THR A 127 5.50 -18.94 -3.61
C THR A 127 6.71 -19.09 -2.67
N LEU A 128 6.48 -18.98 -1.36
CA LEU A 128 7.54 -19.00 -0.35
C LEU A 128 7.77 -20.37 0.29
N ALA A 129 7.04 -21.42 -0.10
CA ALA A 129 7.13 -22.77 0.49
C ALA A 129 8.54 -23.34 0.52
N HIS A 130 9.38 -22.98 -0.46
CA HIS A 130 10.77 -23.45 -0.57
C HIS A 130 11.80 -22.38 -0.24
N SER A 131 11.39 -21.28 0.35
CA SER A 131 12.30 -20.19 0.74
C SER A 131 13.33 -20.64 1.77
N GLY A 132 12.95 -21.60 2.64
CA GLY A 132 13.76 -22.10 3.76
C GLY A 132 13.94 -21.07 4.89
N ALA A 133 13.13 -19.98 4.92
CA ALA A 133 13.00 -19.06 6.05
C ALA A 133 11.69 -19.31 6.79
N PRO A 134 11.62 -19.06 8.11
CA PRO A 134 10.33 -18.92 8.77
C PRO A 134 9.62 -17.67 8.22
N VAL A 135 8.39 -17.85 7.74
CA VAL A 135 7.55 -16.77 7.22
C VAL A 135 6.24 -16.76 7.98
N ALA A 136 5.83 -15.60 8.46
CA ALA A 136 4.56 -15.34 9.12
C ALA A 136 3.75 -14.30 8.36
N TRP A 137 2.43 -14.30 8.53
CA TRP A 137 1.51 -13.31 7.96
C TRP A 137 0.83 -12.55 9.08
N GLN A 138 0.71 -11.23 8.91
CA GLN A 138 0.00 -10.36 9.83
C GLN A 138 -0.87 -9.39 9.03
N PRO A 139 -2.04 -9.00 9.51
CA PRO A 139 -2.91 -8.06 8.81
C PRO A 139 -2.41 -6.61 8.89
N THR A 140 -1.62 -6.27 9.92
CA THR A 140 -1.11 -4.90 10.13
C THR A 140 0.34 -4.89 10.61
N LEU A 141 1.03 -3.78 10.36
CA LEU A 141 2.40 -3.57 10.86
C LEU A 141 2.48 -3.58 12.40
N ALA A 142 1.40 -3.15 13.07
CA ALA A 142 1.33 -3.15 14.55
C ALA A 142 1.38 -4.57 15.15
N GLU A 143 0.92 -5.57 14.39
CA GLU A 143 0.91 -6.97 14.83
C GLU A 143 2.21 -7.71 14.47
N ALA A 144 3.10 -7.08 13.69
CA ALA A 144 4.40 -7.67 13.38
C ALA A 144 5.28 -7.75 14.64
N PRO A 145 6.04 -8.87 14.81
CA PRO A 145 6.89 -9.07 15.99
C PRO A 145 7.85 -7.91 16.24
N GLU A 146 8.05 -7.53 17.50
CA GLU A 146 9.00 -6.48 17.88
C GLU A 146 10.45 -6.90 17.65
N GLY A 147 11.34 -5.91 17.55
CA GLY A 147 12.76 -6.07 17.36
C GLY A 147 13.32 -5.25 16.19
N PRO A 148 14.65 -5.26 16.01
CA PRO A 148 15.30 -4.59 14.89
C PRO A 148 14.68 -5.05 13.57
N ALA A 149 14.32 -4.10 12.69
CA ALA A 149 13.53 -4.42 11.51
C ALA A 149 14.08 -3.77 10.23
N ILE A 150 14.00 -4.52 9.12
CA ILE A 150 14.17 -4.01 7.77
C ILE A 150 12.81 -4.13 7.09
N VAL A 151 12.23 -3.00 6.70
CA VAL A 151 10.88 -2.94 6.14
C VAL A 151 10.96 -2.57 4.67
N ILE A 152 10.24 -3.30 3.84
CA ILE A 152 10.19 -3.11 2.39
C ILE A 152 8.73 -2.86 2.00
N ALA A 153 8.52 -1.88 1.14
CA ALA A 153 7.23 -1.61 0.51
C ALA A 153 7.47 -1.23 -0.96
N ASN A 154 6.93 -2.01 -1.88
CA ASN A 154 7.03 -1.73 -3.31
C ASN A 154 5.63 -1.52 -3.89
N GLU A 155 5.39 -0.35 -4.51
CA GLU A 155 4.09 0.02 -5.10
C GLU A 155 2.95 -0.27 -4.09
N PHE A 156 3.11 0.27 -2.87
CA PHE A 156 2.18 0.04 -1.76
C PHE A 156 1.44 1.31 -1.35
N LEU A 157 2.14 2.45 -1.32
CA LEU A 157 1.55 3.71 -0.85
C LEU A 157 0.57 4.29 -1.88
N ASP A 158 0.82 4.07 -3.17
CA ASP A 158 -0.04 4.48 -4.28
C ASP A 158 -1.39 3.74 -4.30
N ALA A 159 -1.43 2.51 -3.74
CA ALA A 159 -2.67 1.75 -3.57
C ALA A 159 -3.50 2.17 -2.34
N LEU A 160 -2.96 3.00 -1.45
CA LEU A 160 -3.68 3.42 -0.26
C LEU A 160 -4.72 4.51 -0.57
N PRO A 161 -5.91 4.45 0.06
CA PRO A 161 -6.98 5.41 -0.15
C PRO A 161 -6.56 6.86 0.10
N VAL A 162 -6.94 7.75 -0.81
CA VAL A 162 -6.65 9.19 -0.74
C VAL A 162 -7.92 10.01 -0.52
N ARG A 163 -7.80 11.12 0.19
CA ARG A 163 -8.81 12.18 0.21
C ARG A 163 -8.46 13.19 -0.87
N GLN A 164 -9.44 13.53 -1.67
CA GLN A 164 -9.30 14.54 -2.71
C GLN A 164 -10.11 15.79 -2.36
N TYR A 165 -9.54 16.93 -2.63
CA TYR A 165 -10.18 18.23 -2.48
C TYR A 165 -10.07 18.99 -3.79
N VAL A 166 -11.15 19.62 -4.21
CA VAL A 166 -11.20 20.45 -5.42
C VAL A 166 -11.33 21.91 -5.06
N MET A 167 -10.57 22.77 -5.72
CA MET A 167 -10.73 24.20 -5.61
C MET A 167 -12.02 24.61 -6.32
N SER A 168 -12.99 25.11 -5.58
CA SER A 168 -14.29 25.52 -6.13
C SER A 168 -14.84 26.73 -5.39
N GLY A 169 -15.12 27.79 -6.16
CA GLY A 169 -15.57 29.08 -5.62
C GLY A 169 -14.52 29.72 -4.70
N GLY A 170 -13.24 29.60 -5.03
CA GLY A 170 -12.12 30.13 -4.26
C GLY A 170 -11.85 29.44 -2.94
N ARG A 171 -12.35 28.21 -2.74
CA ARG A 171 -12.15 27.41 -1.53
C ARG A 171 -11.91 25.96 -1.89
N TRP A 172 -11.06 25.28 -1.12
CA TRP A 172 -10.92 23.84 -1.17
C TRP A 172 -12.17 23.16 -0.60
N ARG A 173 -12.76 22.25 -1.38
CA ARG A 173 -13.94 21.48 -1.00
C ARG A 173 -13.65 20.00 -1.20
N GLU A 174 -14.09 19.15 -0.30
CA GLU A 174 -13.87 17.70 -0.45
C GLU A 174 -14.58 17.17 -1.68
N ARG A 175 -13.84 16.43 -2.51
CA ARG A 175 -14.38 15.71 -3.66
C ARG A 175 -15.07 14.44 -3.16
N THR A 176 -16.25 14.19 -3.66
CA THR A 176 -17.08 13.05 -3.26
C THR A 176 -17.47 12.21 -4.44
N VAL A 177 -17.94 10.98 -4.17
CA VAL A 177 -18.62 10.13 -5.13
C VAL A 177 -20.11 10.11 -4.81
N ARG A 178 -20.95 10.35 -5.81
CA ARG A 178 -22.41 10.42 -5.71
C ARG A 178 -23.06 9.58 -6.81
N VAL A 179 -24.34 9.32 -6.67
CA VAL A 179 -25.17 8.80 -7.78
C VAL A 179 -25.75 10.00 -8.53
N ASP A 180 -25.55 10.04 -9.84
CA ASP A 180 -26.06 11.08 -10.71
C ASP A 180 -27.54 10.84 -11.10
N PRO A 181 -28.21 11.76 -11.82
CA PRO A 181 -29.60 11.58 -12.28
C PRO A 181 -29.81 10.40 -13.25
N ALA A 182 -28.76 9.93 -13.92
CA ALA A 182 -28.79 8.74 -14.77
C ALA A 182 -28.65 7.44 -13.99
N GLY A 183 -28.38 7.52 -12.67
CA GLY A 183 -28.15 6.37 -11.81
C GLY A 183 -26.72 5.85 -11.82
N GLU A 184 -25.77 6.62 -12.36
CA GLU A 184 -24.36 6.23 -12.43
C GLU A 184 -23.53 6.92 -11.34
N LEU A 185 -22.38 6.27 -11.01
CA LEU A 185 -21.42 6.87 -10.09
C LEU A 185 -20.73 8.04 -10.80
N ALA A 186 -20.68 9.18 -10.11
CA ALA A 186 -20.06 10.39 -10.63
C ALA A 186 -19.38 11.18 -9.51
N PHE A 187 -18.35 11.92 -9.85
CA PHE A 187 -17.75 12.85 -8.90
C PHE A 187 -18.70 13.98 -8.55
N GLY A 188 -18.62 14.43 -7.30
CA GLY A 188 -19.33 15.57 -6.75
C GLY A 188 -18.43 16.36 -5.81
N VAL A 189 -18.98 17.39 -5.21
CA VAL A 189 -18.27 18.27 -4.29
C VAL A 189 -19.10 18.45 -3.03
N ALA A 190 -18.50 18.29 -1.87
CA ALA A 190 -19.14 18.55 -0.59
C ALA A 190 -19.42 20.06 -0.41
N ARG A 191 -20.43 20.40 0.41
CA ARG A 191 -20.80 21.79 0.67
C ARG A 191 -19.73 22.56 1.43
N GLU A 192 -19.00 21.87 2.32
CA GLU A 192 -17.96 22.45 3.17
C GLU A 192 -16.76 21.52 3.25
N ALA A 193 -15.55 22.07 3.29
CA ALA A 193 -14.31 21.36 3.58
C ALA A 193 -13.50 22.17 4.58
N GLU A 194 -13.16 21.57 5.69
CA GLU A 194 -12.23 22.12 6.67
C GLU A 194 -10.83 21.55 6.42
N LEU A 195 -9.99 22.34 5.76
CA LEU A 195 -8.55 22.12 5.71
C LEU A 195 -7.89 23.18 6.59
N GLY A 196 -6.89 22.81 7.38
CA GLY A 196 -6.18 23.75 8.25
C GLY A 196 -5.56 24.91 7.45
N ILE A 197 -4.37 24.70 6.89
CA ILE A 197 -3.70 25.69 6.02
C ILE A 197 -3.44 25.01 4.67
N PRO A 198 -4.39 25.08 3.73
CA PRO A 198 -4.21 24.47 2.42
C PRO A 198 -3.28 25.34 1.54
N PRO A 199 -2.63 24.73 0.53
CA PRO A 199 -1.87 25.49 -0.46
C PRO A 199 -2.80 26.41 -1.26
N ALA A 200 -2.23 27.46 -1.90
CA ALA A 200 -2.93 28.23 -2.90
C ALA A 200 -3.27 27.32 -4.09
N GLY A 201 -4.42 27.55 -4.73
CA GLY A 201 -4.85 26.79 -5.91
C GLY A 201 -5.74 27.64 -6.81
N GLN A 202 -5.91 27.18 -8.04
CA GLN A 202 -6.80 27.76 -9.04
C GLN A 202 -8.11 26.96 -9.13
N GLU A 203 -9.16 27.56 -9.64
CA GLU A 203 -10.44 26.88 -9.83
C GLU A 203 -10.26 25.58 -10.63
N GLY A 204 -10.74 24.46 -10.08
CA GLY A 204 -10.60 23.12 -10.65
C GLY A 204 -9.36 22.35 -10.23
N ASP A 205 -8.37 22.96 -9.55
CA ASP A 205 -7.22 22.23 -9.03
C ASP A 205 -7.66 21.12 -8.05
N ILE A 206 -6.95 19.99 -8.07
CA ILE A 206 -7.16 18.86 -7.15
C ILE A 206 -5.98 18.79 -6.18
N LEU A 207 -6.29 18.80 -4.89
CA LEU A 207 -5.34 18.51 -3.82
C LEU A 207 -5.62 17.11 -3.27
N GLU A 208 -4.59 16.29 -3.23
CA GLU A 208 -4.65 14.95 -2.63
C GLU A 208 -3.93 14.92 -1.28
N ILE A 209 -4.55 14.24 -0.34
CA ILE A 209 -3.97 13.93 0.96
C ILE A 209 -4.17 12.43 1.21
N ASN A 210 -3.11 11.74 1.59
CA ASN A 210 -3.16 10.32 1.95
C ASN A 210 -2.98 10.14 3.47
N PRO A 211 -4.07 10.13 4.25
CA PRO A 211 -3.99 9.99 5.71
C PRO A 211 -3.43 8.64 6.15
N SER A 212 -3.70 7.58 5.37
CA SER A 212 -3.23 6.24 5.66
C SER A 212 -1.71 6.11 5.51
N SER A 213 -1.13 6.70 4.45
CA SER A 213 0.33 6.77 4.29
C SER A 213 0.99 7.57 5.41
N HIS A 214 0.41 8.71 5.80
CA HIS A 214 0.94 9.52 6.91
C HIS A 214 0.95 8.74 8.22
N ARG A 215 -0.13 8.02 8.53
CA ARG A 215 -0.23 7.18 9.73
C ARG A 215 0.80 6.06 9.72
N LEU A 216 0.89 5.34 8.60
CA LEU A 216 1.85 4.26 8.43
C LEU A 216 3.29 4.74 8.63
N VAL A 217 3.68 5.84 7.97
CA VAL A 217 5.03 6.39 8.09
C VAL A 217 5.32 6.85 9.52
N TYR A 218 4.35 7.44 10.20
CA TYR A 218 4.49 7.82 11.61
C TYR A 218 4.69 6.60 12.51
N GLU A 219 3.87 5.57 12.39
CA GLU A 219 3.97 4.33 13.17
C GLU A 219 5.29 3.60 12.90
N LEU A 220 5.68 3.49 11.64
CA LEU A 220 6.94 2.89 11.22
C LEU A 220 8.14 3.67 11.76
N SER A 221 8.15 4.99 11.63
CA SER A 221 9.22 5.85 12.16
C SER A 221 9.38 5.69 13.68
N ALA A 222 8.26 5.68 14.41
CA ALA A 222 8.26 5.46 15.85
C ALA A 222 8.80 4.06 16.22
N ARG A 223 8.45 3.03 15.44
CA ARG A 223 8.97 1.67 15.62
C ARG A 223 10.48 1.62 15.40
N LEU A 224 10.95 2.11 14.26
CA LEU A 224 12.38 2.08 13.91
C LEU A 224 13.23 2.91 14.89
N ALA A 225 12.71 4.05 15.36
CA ALA A 225 13.39 4.86 16.37
C ALA A 225 13.57 4.14 17.71
N ARG A 226 12.61 3.29 18.10
CA ARG A 226 12.68 2.53 19.36
C ARG A 226 13.50 1.25 19.26
N GLN A 227 13.40 0.55 18.14
CA GLN A 227 13.86 -0.83 18.01
C GLN A 227 15.09 -0.98 17.11
N GLY A 228 15.42 0.07 16.37
CA GLY A 228 16.45 0.05 15.33
C GLY A 228 15.92 -0.52 14.03
N GLY A 229 16.54 -0.14 12.92
CA GLY A 229 16.20 -0.65 11.62
C GLY A 229 16.20 0.39 10.51
N ALA A 230 15.71 -0.03 9.35
CA ALA A 230 15.55 0.81 8.17
C ALA A 230 14.28 0.44 7.41
N ALA A 231 13.80 1.35 6.55
CA ALA A 231 12.70 1.08 5.63
C ALA A 231 13.07 1.54 4.21
N LEU A 232 12.63 0.78 3.22
CA LEU A 232 12.73 1.09 1.80
C LEU A 232 11.33 1.13 1.21
N PHE A 233 10.96 2.29 0.69
CA PHE A 233 9.76 2.47 -0.13
C PHE A 233 10.18 2.70 -1.57
N VAL A 234 9.66 1.89 -2.48
CA VAL A 234 9.81 2.05 -3.93
C VAL A 234 8.42 2.27 -4.49
N ASP A 235 8.14 3.49 -4.92
CA ASP A 235 6.79 3.87 -5.31
C ASP A 235 6.81 5.02 -6.31
N TYR A 236 5.66 5.26 -6.96
CA TYR A 236 5.48 6.40 -7.84
C TYR A 236 5.43 7.69 -7.04
N GLY A 237 6.06 8.74 -7.56
CA GLY A 237 6.11 10.01 -6.84
C GLY A 237 6.53 11.18 -7.71
N HIS A 238 6.47 12.39 -7.13
CA HIS A 238 6.93 13.60 -7.80
C HIS A 238 8.03 14.28 -7.00
N VAL A 239 8.95 14.91 -7.71
CA VAL A 239 10.06 15.66 -7.10
C VAL A 239 9.55 16.94 -6.43
N PHE A 240 8.47 17.52 -6.93
CA PHE A 240 7.89 18.76 -6.40
C PHE A 240 6.46 18.50 -5.92
N SER A 241 6.17 18.95 -4.70
CA SER A 241 4.79 18.96 -4.22
C SER A 241 3.93 19.90 -5.08
N GLY A 242 2.75 19.44 -5.43
CA GLY A 242 1.83 20.17 -6.29
C GLY A 242 0.39 19.74 -6.10
N VAL A 243 -0.49 20.41 -6.80
CA VAL A 243 -1.91 20.04 -6.91
C VAL A 243 -2.08 19.26 -8.22
N ALA A 244 -2.55 18.02 -8.12
CA ALA A 244 -2.77 17.15 -9.27
C ALA A 244 -3.82 16.08 -8.93
N ASP A 245 -4.57 15.63 -9.93
CA ASP A 245 -5.42 14.44 -9.86
C ASP A 245 -4.58 13.22 -10.27
N THR A 246 -4.18 12.40 -9.31
CA THR A 246 -3.40 11.20 -9.58
C THR A 246 -4.24 9.92 -9.56
N LEU A 247 -5.54 10.03 -9.25
CA LEU A 247 -6.45 8.90 -9.28
C LEU A 247 -6.63 8.43 -10.73
N GLN A 248 -6.18 7.21 -11.00
CA GLN A 248 -6.32 6.53 -12.29
C GLN A 248 -7.18 5.27 -12.10
N ALA A 249 -7.97 4.92 -13.13
CA ALA A 249 -8.83 3.74 -13.16
C ALA A 249 -8.57 2.92 -14.42
#